data_41afe64651d3f99c7ca37a325cf22255
#
_entry.id   41afe64651d3f99c7ca37a325cf22255
#
_cell.length_a   1.000
_cell.length_b   1.000
_cell.length_c   1.000
_cell.angle_alpha   90.00
_cell.angle_beta   90.00
_cell.angle_gamma   90.00
#
_symmetry.space_group_name_H-M   'P 1'
#
loop_
_entity.id
_entity.type
_entity.pdbx_description
1 polymer ?
#
loop_
_entity_poly.entity_id
_entity_poly.type
_entity_poly.pdbx_seq_one_letter_code
_entity_poly.pdbx_strand_id
1 'polypeptide(L)'
;MVKENSVILNEIDKARLKLSIEHYTKYFIGKRTCEISKEEALKVISLAVREFAMDRMYQTIARYNKVNSKRVYYLSIEYLIGRSLENNLHNLGLFNILKNIKIDGWPWESLEEIFDTEYDPALGNGGLGRLAACYLDSMASLGIPGFGYGINYEYGLFKQKFENGYQVEMADSWEGEDSPWQFARPDRRISIPMYGEVETQYAANGEPMFIWKNSAHIYGIPFDFPVVGYNGKSVNYLRLFSAEGDEQLDINVFNKGGYIDALKDKIENETISKVLYPSDSIESGKELRLKQQYFFVSCAIQDIIRRFMEKSNDFHRMPEYICIQLNDTHPALAIPEMMHQLIDVYGQSWNTAWEVTTKIFAYTNHTLLPEALEVWPARMMGRMLPRHLQIIYEINRRFIEFAKTKFGDRPDKLGKVSIVSGDGDNQIIRMANLSIVG
;
A
#
# COMPACT_ATOMS: atom_id res chain seq x y z
N MET A 1 34.06 8.59 -29.00
CA MET A 1 33.95 8.02 -27.65
C MET A 1 32.51 8.01 -27.10
N VAL A 2 31.81 9.13 -26.91
CA VAL A 2 30.43 9.07 -26.32
C VAL A 2 29.42 8.36 -27.23
N LYS A 3 29.44 8.60 -28.54
CA LYS A 3 28.56 7.92 -29.50
C LYS A 3 28.91 6.43 -29.69
N GLU A 4 30.19 6.08 -29.69
CA GLU A 4 30.60 4.67 -29.79
C GLU A 4 30.24 3.87 -28.54
N ASN A 5 30.41 4.45 -27.33
CA ASN A 5 29.94 3.81 -26.11
C ASN A 5 28.44 3.62 -26.06
N SER A 6 27.64 4.56 -26.61
CA SER A 6 26.17 4.42 -26.66
C SER A 6 25.73 3.32 -27.63
N VAL A 7 26.43 3.13 -28.74
CA VAL A 7 26.13 2.05 -29.71
C VAL A 7 26.46 0.68 -29.12
N ILE A 8 27.62 0.56 -28.42
CA ILE A 8 28.01 -0.70 -27.77
C ILE A 8 27.03 -1.07 -26.66
N LEU A 9 26.60 -0.11 -25.82
CA LEU A 9 25.62 -0.35 -24.78
C LEU A 9 24.27 -0.81 -25.36
N ASN A 10 23.81 -0.19 -26.44
CA ASN A 10 22.56 -0.61 -27.10
C ASN A 10 22.64 -2.04 -27.65
N GLU A 11 23.78 -2.49 -28.19
CA GLU A 11 23.92 -3.87 -28.67
C GLU A 11 23.98 -4.89 -27.52
N ILE A 12 24.59 -4.53 -26.38
CA ILE A 12 24.59 -5.37 -25.16
C ILE A 12 23.15 -5.50 -24.62
N ASP A 13 22.44 -4.40 -24.47
CA ASP A 13 21.07 -4.40 -23.98
C ASP A 13 20.14 -5.16 -24.92
N LYS A 14 20.33 -5.04 -26.23
CA LYS A 14 19.60 -5.78 -27.25
C LYS A 14 19.80 -7.29 -27.15
N ALA A 15 21.08 -7.72 -27.01
CA ALA A 15 21.41 -9.14 -26.86
C ALA A 15 20.82 -9.70 -25.54
N ARG A 16 20.96 -8.95 -24.45
CA ARG A 16 20.38 -9.33 -23.15
C ARG A 16 18.85 -9.45 -23.23
N LEU A 17 18.16 -8.42 -23.76
CA LEU A 17 16.71 -8.42 -23.87
C LEU A 17 16.20 -9.60 -24.71
N LYS A 18 16.86 -9.86 -25.87
CA LYS A 18 16.54 -11.03 -26.70
C LYS A 18 16.69 -12.34 -25.93
N LEU A 19 17.83 -12.55 -25.28
CA LEU A 19 18.09 -13.77 -24.51
C LEU A 19 17.10 -13.94 -23.35
N SER A 20 16.72 -12.87 -22.65
CA SER A 20 15.74 -12.94 -21.57
C SER A 20 14.35 -13.32 -22.08
N ILE A 21 13.90 -12.74 -23.21
CA ILE A 21 12.61 -13.10 -23.84
C ILE A 21 12.61 -14.57 -24.25
N GLU A 22 13.66 -15.05 -24.94
CA GLU A 22 13.79 -16.45 -25.34
C GLU A 22 13.84 -17.39 -24.13
N HIS A 23 14.55 -16.98 -23.06
CA HIS A 23 14.64 -17.73 -21.81
C HIS A 23 13.28 -17.87 -21.14
N TYR A 24 12.54 -16.77 -20.93
CA TYR A 24 11.21 -16.81 -20.33
C TYR A 24 10.21 -17.58 -21.17
N THR A 25 10.26 -17.44 -22.49
CA THR A 25 9.40 -18.23 -23.41
C THR A 25 9.63 -19.72 -23.19
N LYS A 26 10.89 -20.16 -23.21
CA LYS A 26 11.22 -21.58 -23.14
C LYS A 26 11.07 -22.19 -21.75
N TYR A 27 11.54 -21.50 -20.71
CA TYR A 27 11.69 -22.09 -19.39
C TYR A 27 10.63 -21.65 -18.38
N PHE A 28 9.96 -20.53 -18.62
CA PHE A 28 8.90 -20.06 -17.74
C PHE A 28 7.51 -20.38 -18.32
N ILE A 29 7.28 -20.06 -19.60
CA ILE A 29 6.02 -20.44 -20.28
C ILE A 29 6.03 -21.91 -20.73
N GLY A 30 7.20 -22.48 -21.04
CA GLY A 30 7.34 -23.88 -21.46
C GLY A 30 6.94 -24.13 -22.91
N LYS A 31 7.04 -23.11 -23.79
CA LYS A 31 6.65 -23.17 -25.21
C LYS A 31 7.80 -22.80 -26.14
N ARG A 32 7.66 -23.16 -27.43
CA ARG A 32 8.50 -22.58 -28.46
C ARG A 32 8.01 -21.17 -28.82
N THR A 33 8.89 -20.32 -29.31
CA THR A 33 8.57 -18.94 -29.68
C THR A 33 7.43 -18.80 -30.66
N CYS A 34 7.27 -19.78 -31.59
CA CYS A 34 6.19 -19.79 -32.57
C CYS A 34 4.82 -20.23 -32.02
N GLU A 35 4.75 -20.65 -30.77
CA GLU A 35 3.53 -21.20 -30.14
C GLU A 35 2.91 -20.29 -29.10
N ILE A 36 3.55 -19.16 -28.76
CA ILE A 36 3.08 -18.27 -27.70
C ILE A 36 1.89 -17.40 -28.15
N SER A 37 0.95 -17.16 -27.25
CA SER A 37 -0.13 -16.19 -27.45
C SER A 37 0.35 -14.74 -27.29
N LYS A 38 -0.51 -13.76 -27.59
CA LYS A 38 -0.20 -12.32 -27.36
C LYS A 38 -0.01 -12.01 -25.88
N GLU A 39 -0.85 -12.57 -25.03
CA GLU A 39 -0.79 -12.43 -23.57
C GLU A 39 0.51 -13.03 -23.02
N GLU A 40 0.89 -14.22 -23.52
CA GLU A 40 2.16 -14.83 -23.15
C GLU A 40 3.36 -14.03 -23.66
N ALA A 41 3.26 -13.46 -24.86
CA ALA A 41 4.27 -12.55 -25.41
C ALA A 41 4.42 -11.28 -24.53
N LEU A 42 3.30 -10.67 -24.14
CA LEU A 42 3.28 -9.56 -23.19
C LEU A 42 4.00 -9.95 -21.88
N LYS A 43 3.66 -11.10 -21.33
CA LYS A 43 4.23 -11.60 -20.07
C LYS A 43 5.74 -11.77 -20.14
N VAL A 44 6.26 -12.43 -21.17
CA VAL A 44 7.71 -12.66 -21.31
C VAL A 44 8.49 -11.38 -21.60
N ILE A 45 7.93 -10.46 -22.40
CA ILE A 45 8.54 -9.14 -22.63
C ILE A 45 8.58 -8.35 -21.31
N SER A 46 7.47 -8.31 -20.59
CA SER A 46 7.37 -7.60 -19.31
C SER A 46 8.37 -8.15 -18.27
N LEU A 47 8.50 -9.48 -18.16
CA LEU A 47 9.49 -10.11 -17.29
C LEU A 47 10.93 -9.74 -17.68
N ALA A 48 11.24 -9.76 -18.99
CA ALA A 48 12.55 -9.37 -19.49
C ALA A 48 12.87 -7.89 -19.22
N VAL A 49 11.90 -6.98 -19.43
CA VAL A 49 12.03 -5.55 -19.12
C VAL A 49 12.14 -5.31 -17.61
N ARG A 50 11.41 -6.10 -16.79
CA ARG A 50 11.50 -6.03 -15.32
C ARG A 50 12.92 -6.33 -14.82
N GLU A 51 13.70 -7.20 -15.45
CA GLU A 51 15.10 -7.42 -15.07
C GLU A 51 15.92 -6.11 -15.08
N PHE A 52 15.75 -5.30 -16.12
CA PHE A 52 16.42 -4.01 -16.22
C PHE A 52 15.94 -3.03 -15.14
N ALA A 53 14.63 -3.01 -14.87
CA ALA A 53 14.08 -2.19 -13.80
C ALA A 53 14.63 -2.62 -12.43
N MET A 54 14.73 -3.92 -12.17
CA MET A 54 15.28 -4.45 -10.91
C MET A 54 16.75 -4.09 -10.70
N ASP A 55 17.60 -4.21 -11.71
CA ASP A 55 19.00 -3.79 -11.62
C ASP A 55 19.10 -2.30 -11.25
N ARG A 56 18.29 -1.45 -11.88
CA ARG A 56 18.23 -0.02 -11.57
C ARG A 56 17.69 0.25 -10.17
N MET A 57 16.71 -0.53 -9.72
CA MET A 57 16.13 -0.41 -8.38
C MET A 57 17.18 -0.72 -7.30
N TYR A 58 17.94 -1.81 -7.44
CA TYR A 58 19.01 -2.14 -6.51
C TYR A 58 20.09 -1.04 -6.45
N GLN A 59 20.50 -0.52 -7.60
CA GLN A 59 21.44 0.61 -7.67
C GLN A 59 20.87 1.88 -7.01
N THR A 60 19.58 2.14 -7.20
CA THR A 60 18.88 3.29 -6.62
C THR A 60 18.83 3.18 -5.09
N ILE A 61 18.45 2.03 -4.57
CA ILE A 61 18.37 1.77 -3.12
C ILE A 61 19.78 1.85 -2.50
N ALA A 62 20.79 1.27 -3.15
CA ALA A 62 22.19 1.36 -2.68
C ALA A 62 22.66 2.82 -2.60
N ARG A 63 22.34 3.64 -3.61
CA ARG A 63 22.64 5.07 -3.63
C ARG A 63 21.95 5.82 -2.48
N TYR A 64 20.65 5.56 -2.24
CA TYR A 64 19.90 6.16 -1.14
C TYR A 64 20.46 5.76 0.23
N ASN A 65 20.87 4.52 0.39
CA ASN A 65 21.49 4.04 1.62
C ASN A 65 22.87 4.67 1.86
N LYS A 66 23.67 4.82 0.82
CA LYS A 66 25.04 5.42 0.91
C LYS A 66 25.01 6.86 1.46
N VAL A 67 24.01 7.64 1.09
CA VAL A 67 23.88 9.05 1.52
C VAL A 67 22.88 9.24 2.67
N ASN A 68 22.37 8.17 3.25
CA ASN A 68 21.36 8.21 4.30
C ASN A 68 20.17 9.13 3.99
N SER A 69 19.67 9.08 2.76
CA SER A 69 18.58 9.94 2.31
C SER A 69 17.35 9.81 3.20
N LYS A 70 16.72 10.94 3.53
CA LYS A 70 15.35 10.95 4.08
C LYS A 70 14.39 10.35 3.07
N ARG A 71 13.50 9.47 3.52
CA ARG A 71 12.52 8.76 2.68
C ARG A 71 11.14 9.32 2.86
N VAL A 72 10.45 9.47 1.75
CA VAL A 72 9.03 9.83 1.70
C VAL A 72 8.21 8.56 1.50
N TYR A 73 7.28 8.31 2.38
CA TYR A 73 6.33 7.21 2.28
C TYR A 73 4.94 7.77 2.00
N TYR A 74 4.39 7.43 0.85
CA TYR A 74 3.10 7.92 0.40
C TYR A 74 2.05 6.85 0.67
N LEU A 75 1.16 7.10 1.63
CA LEU A 75 0.11 6.18 2.04
C LEU A 75 -1.19 6.53 1.33
N SER A 76 -1.67 5.62 0.49
CA SER A 76 -2.95 5.80 -0.23
C SER A 76 -3.72 4.49 -0.30
N ILE A 77 -5.05 4.58 -0.14
CA ILE A 77 -5.92 3.41 -0.34
C ILE A 77 -6.12 3.09 -1.82
N GLU A 78 -5.76 4.01 -2.71
CA GLU A 78 -5.92 3.89 -4.16
C GLU A 78 -4.61 4.18 -4.89
N TYR A 79 -4.34 3.40 -5.94
CA TYR A 79 -3.30 3.66 -6.94
C TYR A 79 -3.82 3.30 -8.33
N LEU A 80 -4.17 4.30 -9.13
CA LEU A 80 -4.59 4.10 -10.53
C LEU A 80 -3.37 4.18 -11.44
N ILE A 81 -2.64 3.06 -11.55
CA ILE A 81 -1.35 2.99 -12.22
C ILE A 81 -1.52 3.00 -13.73
N GLY A 82 -2.39 2.19 -14.28
CA GLY A 82 -2.54 1.94 -15.71
C GLY A 82 -1.50 0.98 -16.26
N ARG A 83 -1.49 0.80 -17.60
CA ARG A 83 -0.57 -0.06 -18.31
C ARG A 83 0.89 0.35 -18.10
N SER A 84 1.77 -0.59 -17.90
CA SER A 84 3.13 -0.32 -17.42
C SER A 84 4.22 -0.66 -18.45
N LEU A 85 3.98 -1.61 -19.37
CA LEU A 85 5.03 -2.11 -20.25
C LEU A 85 5.59 -1.02 -21.17
N GLU A 86 4.74 -0.32 -21.90
CA GLU A 86 5.17 0.71 -22.84
C GLU A 86 5.87 1.87 -22.11
N ASN A 87 5.30 2.31 -20.99
CA ASN A 87 5.90 3.34 -20.13
C ASN A 87 7.30 2.93 -19.64
N ASN A 88 7.45 1.70 -19.16
CA ASN A 88 8.74 1.19 -18.67
C ASN A 88 9.75 1.02 -19.80
N LEU A 89 9.32 0.58 -20.98
CA LEU A 89 10.20 0.51 -22.18
C LEU A 89 10.75 1.90 -22.54
N HIS A 90 9.90 2.92 -22.56
CA HIS A 90 10.33 4.29 -22.85
C HIS A 90 11.28 4.82 -21.76
N ASN A 91 10.91 4.67 -20.50
CA ASN A 91 11.70 5.17 -19.38
C ASN A 91 13.07 4.47 -19.25
N LEU A 92 13.16 3.18 -19.58
CA LEU A 92 14.42 2.44 -19.58
C LEU A 92 15.24 2.62 -20.86
N GLY A 93 14.69 3.27 -21.89
CA GLY A 93 15.33 3.42 -23.20
C GLY A 93 15.31 2.14 -24.05
N LEU A 94 14.46 1.17 -23.71
CA LEU A 94 14.39 -0.15 -24.36
C LEU A 94 13.39 -0.21 -25.53
N PHE A 95 12.50 0.78 -25.70
CA PHE A 95 11.45 0.75 -26.71
C PHE A 95 11.99 0.54 -28.14
N ASN A 96 12.95 1.39 -28.55
CA ASN A 96 13.56 1.26 -29.86
C ASN A 96 14.42 -0.01 -30.00
N ILE A 97 15.00 -0.49 -28.91
CA ILE A 97 15.77 -1.73 -28.89
C ILE A 97 14.80 -2.90 -29.15
N LEU A 98 13.71 -3.00 -28.42
CA LEU A 98 12.70 -4.04 -28.60
C LEU A 98 12.12 -4.06 -30.02
N LYS A 99 11.78 -2.88 -30.56
CA LYS A 99 11.25 -2.74 -31.93
C LYS A 99 12.19 -3.29 -33.01
N ASN A 100 13.50 -3.31 -32.76
CA ASN A 100 14.53 -3.78 -33.69
C ASN A 100 15.09 -5.18 -33.36
N ILE A 101 14.53 -5.87 -32.37
CA ILE A 101 14.91 -7.24 -32.04
C ILE A 101 14.19 -8.18 -33.02
N LYS A 102 14.98 -9.12 -33.58
CA LYS A 102 14.43 -10.27 -34.35
C LYS A 102 14.52 -11.51 -33.44
N ILE A 103 13.36 -12.07 -33.13
CA ILE A 103 13.24 -13.33 -32.41
C ILE A 103 12.79 -14.39 -33.39
N ASP A 104 13.55 -15.47 -33.52
CA ASP A 104 13.26 -16.51 -34.52
C ASP A 104 11.95 -17.23 -34.19
N GLY A 105 11.08 -17.31 -35.17
CA GLY A 105 9.75 -17.91 -35.00
C GLY A 105 8.75 -17.05 -34.25
N TRP A 106 9.06 -15.77 -33.95
CA TRP A 106 8.12 -14.85 -33.34
C TRP A 106 6.90 -14.61 -34.22
N PRO A 107 5.67 -14.87 -33.73
CA PRO A 107 4.47 -14.88 -34.56
C PRO A 107 3.83 -13.50 -34.78
N TRP A 108 4.31 -12.44 -34.06
CA TRP A 108 3.67 -11.14 -34.06
C TRP A 108 4.48 -10.10 -34.81
N GLU A 109 3.83 -9.37 -35.73
CA GLU A 109 4.47 -8.34 -36.54
C GLU A 109 4.48 -6.96 -35.87
N SER A 110 3.47 -6.69 -35.02
CA SER A 110 3.28 -5.41 -34.33
C SER A 110 3.40 -5.55 -32.81
N LEU A 111 4.15 -4.65 -32.17
CA LEU A 111 4.22 -4.55 -30.73
C LEU A 111 2.93 -3.97 -30.13
N GLU A 112 2.24 -3.11 -30.87
CA GLU A 112 0.98 -2.49 -30.47
C GLU A 112 -0.08 -3.55 -30.17
N GLU A 113 -0.15 -4.62 -30.99
CA GLU A 113 -1.05 -5.74 -30.75
C GLU A 113 -0.77 -6.49 -29.45
N ILE A 114 0.49 -6.52 -29.02
CA ILE A 114 0.89 -7.12 -27.75
C ILE A 114 0.55 -6.17 -26.59
N PHE A 115 0.86 -4.87 -26.73
CA PHE A 115 0.57 -3.87 -25.70
C PHE A 115 -0.93 -3.76 -25.40
N ASP A 116 -1.78 -3.94 -26.42
CA ASP A 116 -3.24 -3.90 -26.27
C ASP A 116 -3.80 -5.04 -25.40
N THR A 117 -3.01 -6.09 -25.17
CA THR A 117 -3.40 -7.19 -24.27
C THR A 117 -3.07 -6.91 -22.79
N GLU A 118 -2.31 -5.82 -22.48
CA GLU A 118 -1.98 -5.48 -21.10
C GLU A 118 -3.22 -5.05 -20.33
N TYR A 119 -3.50 -5.74 -19.23
CA TYR A 119 -4.55 -5.33 -18.30
C TYR A 119 -4.12 -4.08 -17.52
N ASP A 120 -5.07 -3.19 -17.26
CA ASP A 120 -4.85 -2.02 -16.42
C ASP A 120 -4.89 -2.43 -14.95
N PRO A 121 -3.81 -2.25 -14.17
CA PRO A 121 -3.86 -2.31 -12.72
C PRO A 121 -4.71 -1.15 -12.17
N ALA A 122 -6.04 -1.25 -12.29
CA ALA A 122 -7.00 -0.25 -11.89
C ALA A 122 -7.28 -0.37 -10.38
N LEU A 123 -6.24 -0.19 -9.56
CA LEU A 123 -6.31 -0.22 -8.09
C LEU A 123 -6.73 1.14 -7.52
N GLY A 124 -7.48 1.91 -8.28
CA GLY A 124 -7.99 3.23 -7.94
C GLY A 124 -9.26 3.54 -8.73
N ASN A 125 -10.05 4.48 -8.22
CA ASN A 125 -11.36 4.84 -8.79
C ASN A 125 -11.32 6.13 -9.60
N GLY A 126 -10.45 7.08 -9.25
CA GLY A 126 -10.47 8.39 -9.90
C GLY A 126 -9.24 9.25 -9.62
N GLY A 127 -9.47 10.55 -9.43
CA GLY A 127 -8.41 11.56 -9.30
C GLY A 127 -7.44 11.31 -8.15
N LEU A 128 -7.91 10.81 -7.01
CA LEU A 128 -7.08 10.51 -5.85
C LEU A 128 -6.05 9.41 -6.17
N GLY A 129 -6.51 8.31 -6.75
CA GLY A 129 -5.65 7.19 -7.14
C GLY A 129 -4.71 7.54 -8.28
N ARG A 130 -5.15 8.35 -9.26
CA ARG A 130 -4.27 8.81 -10.35
C ARG A 130 -3.22 9.79 -9.86
N LEU A 131 -3.55 10.71 -8.96
CA LEU A 131 -2.59 11.62 -8.35
C LEU A 131 -1.50 10.86 -7.61
N ALA A 132 -1.86 9.83 -6.83
CA ALA A 132 -0.92 8.97 -6.13
C ALA A 132 0.06 8.30 -7.11
N ALA A 133 -0.44 7.72 -8.20
CA ALA A 133 0.38 7.11 -9.24
C ALA A 133 1.33 8.12 -9.91
N CYS A 134 0.83 9.33 -10.26
CA CYS A 134 1.65 10.39 -10.83
C CYS A 134 2.73 10.90 -9.88
N TYR A 135 2.46 10.98 -8.57
CA TYR A 135 3.48 11.39 -7.60
C TYR A 135 4.59 10.36 -7.47
N LEU A 136 4.26 9.06 -7.49
CA LEU A 136 5.30 8.03 -7.47
C LEU A 136 6.22 8.12 -8.69
N ASP A 137 5.65 8.28 -9.89
CA ASP A 137 6.41 8.48 -11.13
C ASP A 137 7.28 9.74 -11.07
N SER A 138 6.72 10.87 -10.63
CA SER A 138 7.45 12.13 -10.49
C SER A 138 8.58 12.03 -9.47
N MET A 139 8.37 11.41 -8.32
CA MET A 139 9.42 11.21 -7.32
C MET A 139 10.55 10.33 -7.86
N ALA A 140 10.22 9.25 -8.56
CA ALA A 140 11.23 8.40 -9.20
C ALA A 140 12.01 9.18 -10.29
N SER A 141 11.32 9.95 -11.13
CA SER A 141 11.92 10.76 -12.19
C SER A 141 12.87 11.84 -11.66
N LEU A 142 12.52 12.45 -10.53
CA LEU A 142 13.34 13.47 -9.85
C LEU A 142 14.43 12.87 -8.94
N GLY A 143 14.49 11.54 -8.79
CA GLY A 143 15.44 10.87 -7.90
C GLY A 143 15.14 11.08 -6.41
N ILE A 144 13.91 11.42 -6.06
CA ILE A 144 13.45 11.52 -4.68
C ILE A 144 13.22 10.11 -4.13
N PRO A 145 13.71 9.78 -2.93
CA PRO A 145 13.48 8.49 -2.28
C PRO A 145 12.01 8.34 -1.81
N GLY A 146 11.09 8.17 -2.77
CA GLY A 146 9.65 8.09 -2.55
C GLY A 146 9.12 6.68 -2.77
N PHE A 147 8.31 6.18 -1.82
CA PHE A 147 7.77 4.82 -1.83
C PHE A 147 6.27 4.87 -1.55
N GLY A 148 5.48 4.18 -2.36
CA GLY A 148 4.04 4.06 -2.14
C GLY A 148 3.71 2.86 -1.26
N TYR A 149 2.63 3.00 -0.45
CA TYR A 149 2.07 1.93 0.36
C TYR A 149 0.55 1.92 0.21
N GLY A 150 -0.03 0.74 -0.02
CA GLY A 150 -1.47 0.57 -0.22
C GLY A 150 -1.92 -0.88 -0.11
N ILE A 151 -3.11 -1.18 -0.63
CA ILE A 151 -3.69 -2.52 -0.67
C ILE A 151 -3.54 -3.11 -2.07
N ASN A 152 -3.19 -4.39 -2.13
CA ASN A 152 -3.17 -5.18 -3.36
C ASN A 152 -4.56 -5.78 -3.59
N TYR A 153 -5.45 -5.01 -4.22
CA TYR A 153 -6.80 -5.50 -4.49
C TYR A 153 -6.78 -6.58 -5.56
N GLU A 154 -7.44 -7.70 -5.30
CA GLU A 154 -7.59 -8.80 -6.26
C GLU A 154 -8.41 -8.37 -7.48
N TYR A 155 -9.44 -7.55 -7.25
CA TYR A 155 -10.28 -7.02 -8.31
C TYR A 155 -10.06 -5.53 -8.48
N GLY A 156 -9.83 -5.10 -9.71
CA GLY A 156 -9.75 -3.70 -10.08
C GLY A 156 -11.10 -2.99 -10.02
N LEU A 157 -11.19 -1.82 -10.65
CA LEU A 157 -12.39 -0.98 -10.58
C LEU A 157 -13.65 -1.75 -11.00
N PHE A 158 -13.81 -2.14 -12.24
CA PHE A 158 -14.75 -3.09 -12.81
C PHE A 158 -14.60 -3.16 -14.34
N LYS A 159 -15.06 -4.25 -14.94
CA LYS A 159 -15.25 -4.35 -16.40
C LYS A 159 -16.64 -3.90 -16.78
N GLN A 160 -16.73 -3.07 -17.81
CA GLN A 160 -18.01 -2.66 -18.39
C GLN A 160 -18.50 -3.73 -19.38
N LYS A 161 -19.77 -4.11 -19.24
CA LYS A 161 -20.50 -4.92 -20.19
C LYS A 161 -21.81 -4.23 -20.57
N PHE A 162 -22.26 -4.39 -21.78
CA PHE A 162 -23.57 -3.90 -22.19
C PHE A 162 -24.56 -5.07 -22.29
N GLU A 163 -25.66 -4.96 -21.57
CA GLU A 163 -26.78 -5.91 -21.63
C GLU A 163 -28.07 -5.13 -21.85
N ASN A 164 -28.83 -5.49 -22.89
CA ASN A 164 -30.10 -4.83 -23.23
C ASN A 164 -30.00 -3.29 -23.39
N GLY A 165 -28.85 -2.78 -23.84
CA GLY A 165 -28.61 -1.33 -24.01
C GLY A 165 -28.19 -0.59 -22.74
N TYR A 166 -28.03 -1.29 -21.62
CA TYR A 166 -27.58 -0.72 -20.34
C TYR A 166 -26.17 -1.23 -19.98
N GLN A 167 -25.40 -0.38 -19.31
CA GLN A 167 -24.11 -0.79 -18.73
C GLN A 167 -24.35 -1.73 -17.56
N VAL A 168 -23.59 -2.82 -17.55
CA VAL A 168 -23.51 -3.77 -16.41
C VAL A 168 -22.05 -3.82 -15.97
N GLU A 169 -21.83 -3.75 -14.66
CA GLU A 169 -20.52 -3.83 -14.03
C GLU A 169 -20.19 -5.29 -13.71
N MET A 170 -18.98 -5.71 -14.05
CA MET A 170 -18.49 -7.05 -13.77
C MET A 170 -17.16 -6.98 -13.03
N ALA A 171 -16.87 -7.99 -12.22
CA ALA A 171 -15.59 -8.08 -11.54
C ALA A 171 -14.43 -8.08 -12.56
N ASP A 172 -13.41 -7.26 -12.30
CA ASP A 172 -12.19 -7.14 -13.09
C ASP A 172 -11.03 -7.80 -12.38
N SER A 173 -10.76 -9.06 -12.67
CA SER A 173 -9.58 -9.78 -12.18
C SER A 173 -8.36 -9.33 -13.00
N TRP A 174 -7.77 -8.19 -12.62
CA TRP A 174 -6.70 -7.52 -13.36
C TRP A 174 -5.35 -8.25 -13.28
N GLU A 175 -5.10 -9.01 -12.23
CA GLU A 175 -3.85 -9.76 -12.08
C GLU A 175 -3.75 -10.92 -13.10
N GLY A 176 -4.89 -11.37 -13.65
CA GLY A 176 -4.91 -12.61 -14.41
C GLY A 176 -4.39 -13.76 -13.55
N GLU A 177 -3.57 -14.65 -14.13
CA GLU A 177 -2.93 -15.73 -13.37
C GLU A 177 -1.67 -15.27 -12.62
N ASP A 178 -0.97 -14.18 -13.05
CA ASP A 178 0.23 -13.61 -12.39
C ASP A 178 0.63 -12.28 -13.06
N SER A 179 0.55 -11.16 -12.36
CA SER A 179 1.09 -9.90 -12.86
C SER A 179 2.60 -9.96 -13.06
N PRO A 180 3.13 -9.71 -14.28
CA PRO A 180 4.56 -9.75 -14.50
C PRO A 180 5.34 -8.65 -13.76
N TRP A 181 4.65 -7.62 -13.26
CA TRP A 181 5.27 -6.46 -12.61
C TRP A 181 5.41 -6.60 -11.12
N GLN A 182 4.57 -7.41 -10.49
CA GLN A 182 4.62 -7.62 -9.05
C GLN A 182 5.53 -8.80 -8.68
N PHE A 183 6.11 -8.71 -7.49
CA PHE A 183 6.77 -9.84 -6.86
C PHE A 183 6.48 -9.87 -5.35
N ALA A 184 6.03 -11.02 -4.88
CA ALA A 184 5.69 -11.24 -3.49
C ALA A 184 6.92 -11.23 -2.59
N ARG A 185 6.75 -10.74 -1.36
CA ARG A 185 7.77 -10.73 -0.32
C ARG A 185 7.26 -11.48 0.92
N PRO A 186 7.05 -12.79 0.82
CA PRO A 186 6.54 -13.59 1.94
C PRO A 186 7.50 -13.60 3.14
N ASP A 187 8.81 -13.36 2.91
CA ASP A 187 9.81 -13.13 3.93
C ASP A 187 9.55 -11.90 4.81
N ARG A 188 8.59 -11.08 4.44
CA ARG A 188 8.19 -9.83 5.11
C ARG A 188 6.72 -9.82 5.54
N ARG A 189 6.16 -11.00 5.79
CA ARG A 189 4.80 -11.16 6.32
C ARG A 189 4.65 -10.37 7.62
N ILE A 190 3.57 -9.62 7.75
CA ILE A 190 3.28 -8.73 8.89
C ILE A 190 2.02 -9.22 9.59
N SER A 191 2.08 -9.37 10.91
CA SER A 191 0.92 -9.73 11.74
C SER A 191 0.22 -8.48 12.27
N ILE A 192 -1.10 -8.44 12.14
CA ILE A 192 -1.95 -7.28 12.46
C ILE A 192 -3.03 -7.73 13.45
N PRO A 193 -3.01 -7.24 14.70
CA PRO A 193 -4.03 -7.56 15.69
C PRO A 193 -5.32 -6.76 15.43
N MET A 194 -6.47 -7.39 15.58
CA MET A 194 -7.79 -6.75 15.56
C MET A 194 -8.67 -7.36 16.66
N TYR A 195 -9.67 -6.60 17.09
CA TYR A 195 -10.62 -7.00 18.14
C TYR A 195 -9.96 -7.21 19.51
N GLY A 196 -10.52 -8.09 20.33
CA GLY A 196 -9.99 -8.34 21.67
C GLY A 196 -10.25 -7.21 22.66
N GLU A 197 -9.43 -7.13 23.67
CA GLU A 197 -9.56 -6.17 24.77
C GLU A 197 -8.21 -5.64 25.22
N VAL A 198 -8.20 -4.46 25.84
CA VAL A 198 -6.99 -3.85 26.42
C VAL A 198 -7.02 -3.97 27.92
N GLU A 199 -6.05 -4.68 28.47
CA GLU A 199 -5.79 -4.72 29.91
C GLU A 199 -4.77 -3.65 30.30
N THR A 200 -5.07 -2.91 31.37
CA THR A 200 -4.11 -1.97 31.93
C THR A 200 -3.38 -2.64 33.10
N GLN A 201 -2.09 -2.74 33.01
CA GLN A 201 -1.19 -3.15 34.06
C GLN A 201 -0.34 -1.95 34.51
N TYR A 202 0.31 -2.04 35.64
CA TYR A 202 1.18 -0.98 36.10
C TYR A 202 2.61 -1.50 36.29
N ALA A 203 3.56 -0.77 35.70
CA ALA A 203 4.98 -1.04 35.91
C ALA A 203 5.39 -0.80 37.37
N ALA A 204 6.59 -1.26 37.75
CA ALA A 204 7.10 -1.06 39.12
C ALA A 204 7.25 0.44 39.52
N ASN A 205 7.38 1.33 38.56
CA ASN A 205 7.42 2.78 38.73
C ASN A 205 6.02 3.43 38.80
N GLY A 206 4.94 2.64 38.70
CA GLY A 206 3.55 3.11 38.72
C GLY A 206 3.02 3.62 37.41
N GLU A 207 3.81 3.55 36.32
CA GLU A 207 3.32 3.93 35.00
C GLU A 207 2.41 2.87 34.38
N PRO A 208 1.30 3.27 33.71
CA PRO A 208 0.40 2.33 33.09
C PRO A 208 1.04 1.70 31.85
N MET A 209 0.92 0.38 31.73
CA MET A 209 1.22 -0.41 30.53
C MET A 209 -0.07 -0.98 29.98
N PHE A 210 -0.22 -0.94 28.68
CA PHE A 210 -1.42 -1.39 28.00
C PHE A 210 -1.09 -2.66 27.20
N ILE A 211 -1.81 -3.74 27.49
CA ILE A 211 -1.62 -5.03 26.84
C ILE A 211 -2.88 -5.37 26.06
N TRP A 212 -2.73 -5.48 24.75
CA TRP A 212 -3.83 -5.89 23.88
C TRP A 212 -3.92 -7.42 23.87
N LYS A 213 -5.01 -7.96 24.42
CA LYS A 213 -5.23 -9.39 24.60
C LYS A 213 -6.39 -9.90 23.76
N ASN A 214 -6.39 -11.21 23.54
CA ASN A 214 -7.48 -11.93 22.85
C ASN A 214 -7.80 -11.36 21.47
N SER A 215 -6.80 -10.74 20.83
CA SER A 215 -6.95 -10.23 19.45
C SER A 215 -6.94 -11.37 18.43
N ALA A 216 -7.76 -11.24 17.40
CA ALA A 216 -7.60 -11.99 16.17
C ALA A 216 -6.43 -11.40 15.36
N HIS A 217 -5.72 -12.24 14.61
CA HIS A 217 -4.58 -11.81 13.80
C HIS A 217 -4.88 -12.01 12.31
N ILE A 218 -4.60 -10.97 11.54
CA ILE A 218 -4.61 -10.99 10.09
C ILE A 218 -3.17 -10.77 9.63
N TYR A 219 -2.81 -11.31 8.49
CA TYR A 219 -1.46 -11.19 7.96
C TYR A 219 -1.46 -10.39 6.68
N GLY A 220 -0.51 -9.47 6.56
CA GLY A 220 -0.24 -8.71 5.35
C GLY A 220 0.97 -9.28 4.61
N ILE A 221 0.77 -9.72 3.38
CA ILE A 221 1.84 -10.15 2.48
C ILE A 221 2.19 -9.00 1.55
N PRO A 222 3.43 -8.45 1.59
CA PRO A 222 3.83 -7.38 0.70
C PRO A 222 4.08 -7.88 -0.72
N PHE A 223 3.65 -7.08 -1.68
CA PHE A 223 3.98 -7.18 -3.10
C PHE A 223 4.64 -5.90 -3.55
N ASP A 224 5.83 -5.99 -4.11
CA ASP A 224 6.57 -4.83 -4.61
C ASP A 224 6.36 -4.68 -6.13
N PHE A 225 6.03 -3.46 -6.54
CA PHE A 225 5.82 -3.05 -7.92
C PHE A 225 6.85 -1.96 -8.26
N PRO A 226 7.79 -2.17 -9.21
CA PRO A 226 8.80 -1.18 -9.54
C PRO A 226 8.19 0.04 -10.23
N VAL A 227 8.58 1.23 -9.80
CA VAL A 227 8.20 2.52 -10.37
C VAL A 227 9.43 3.12 -11.06
N VAL A 228 9.45 3.03 -12.37
CA VAL A 228 10.59 3.46 -13.20
C VAL A 228 10.45 4.93 -13.53
N GLY A 229 11.37 5.76 -13.02
CA GLY A 229 11.41 7.18 -13.32
C GLY A 229 11.93 7.45 -14.75
N TYR A 230 11.65 8.63 -15.26
CA TYR A 230 12.07 9.07 -16.59
C TYR A 230 13.60 8.90 -16.80
N ASN A 231 13.96 8.38 -17.95
CA ASN A 231 15.34 7.99 -18.31
C ASN A 231 15.96 6.89 -17.44
N GLY A 232 15.19 6.15 -16.64
CA GLY A 232 15.63 4.98 -15.88
C GLY A 232 16.75 5.24 -14.86
N LYS A 233 16.99 6.52 -14.48
CA LYS A 233 18.05 6.88 -13.52
C LYS A 233 17.76 6.43 -12.10
N SER A 234 16.49 6.41 -11.75
CA SER A 234 16.01 5.93 -10.45
C SER A 234 14.79 5.03 -10.66
N VAL A 235 14.73 3.96 -9.89
CA VAL A 235 13.58 3.08 -9.81
C VAL A 235 13.22 2.93 -8.34
N ASN A 236 12.07 3.48 -7.98
CA ASN A 236 11.47 3.33 -6.66
C ASN A 236 10.53 2.10 -6.69
N TYR A 237 9.69 1.91 -5.68
CA TYR A 237 8.66 0.89 -5.71
C TYR A 237 7.38 1.34 -5.00
N LEU A 238 6.30 0.74 -5.42
CA LEU A 238 5.02 0.73 -4.74
C LEU A 238 4.89 -0.63 -4.03
N ARG A 239 4.65 -0.60 -2.71
CA ARG A 239 4.41 -1.80 -1.90
C ARG A 239 2.92 -1.90 -1.58
N LEU A 240 2.30 -2.94 -2.09
CA LEU A 240 0.91 -3.26 -1.87
C LEU A 240 0.80 -4.49 -0.97
N PHE A 241 -0.20 -4.53 -0.10
CA PHE A 241 -0.40 -5.63 0.83
C PHE A 241 -1.65 -6.41 0.47
N SER A 242 -1.50 -7.73 0.31
CA SER A 242 -2.62 -8.67 0.27
C SER A 242 -2.89 -9.19 1.68
N ALA A 243 -4.16 -9.27 2.04
CA ALA A 243 -4.58 -9.87 3.30
C ALA A 243 -4.62 -11.38 3.19
N GLU A 244 -4.07 -12.05 4.21
CA GLU A 244 -4.05 -13.48 4.34
C GLU A 244 -4.57 -13.88 5.72
N GLY A 245 -5.41 -14.91 5.78
CA GLY A 245 -5.86 -15.49 7.02
C GLY A 245 -4.76 -16.33 7.70
N ASP A 246 -5.06 -16.86 8.88
CA ASP A 246 -4.21 -17.85 9.49
C ASP A 246 -4.13 -19.07 8.55
N GLU A 247 -2.93 -19.58 8.33
CA GLU A 247 -2.68 -20.67 7.36
C GLU A 247 -3.33 -22.00 7.78
N GLN A 248 -3.83 -22.08 9.00
CA GLN A 248 -4.36 -23.33 9.51
C GLN A 248 -5.76 -23.60 8.95
N LEU A 249 -5.82 -24.47 7.94
CA LEU A 249 -7.01 -25.23 7.65
C LEU A 249 -7.42 -25.96 8.94
N ASP A 250 -8.62 -25.75 9.44
CA ASP A 250 -9.11 -26.58 10.54
C ASP A 250 -9.34 -28.02 10.03
N ILE A 251 -8.28 -28.82 10.13
CA ILE A 251 -8.26 -30.18 9.65
C ILE A 251 -9.31 -31.05 10.35
N ASN A 252 -9.69 -30.70 11.59
CA ASN A 252 -10.71 -31.45 12.34
C ASN A 252 -12.11 -31.19 11.80
N VAL A 253 -12.41 -29.94 11.45
CA VAL A 253 -13.65 -29.54 10.79
C VAL A 253 -13.69 -30.12 9.38
N PHE A 254 -12.59 -30.00 8.64
CA PHE A 254 -12.46 -30.55 7.29
C PHE A 254 -12.72 -32.07 7.24
N ASN A 255 -12.10 -32.85 8.14
CA ASN A 255 -12.24 -34.29 8.20
C ASN A 255 -13.66 -34.77 8.64
N LYS A 256 -14.46 -33.87 9.25
CA LYS A 256 -15.87 -34.11 9.58
C LYS A 256 -16.84 -33.74 8.45
N GLY A 257 -16.31 -33.33 7.29
CA GLY A 257 -17.11 -32.94 6.12
C GLY A 257 -17.50 -31.46 6.07
N GLY A 258 -17.04 -30.64 7.02
CA GLY A 258 -17.24 -29.18 7.05
C GLY A 258 -16.22 -28.44 6.17
N TYR A 259 -16.13 -28.75 4.89
CA TYR A 259 -15.07 -28.24 3.98
C TYR A 259 -15.08 -26.72 3.84
N ILE A 260 -16.25 -26.10 3.82
CA ILE A 260 -16.40 -24.65 3.73
C ILE A 260 -16.10 -24.00 5.08
N ASP A 261 -16.64 -24.55 6.16
CA ASP A 261 -16.44 -24.04 7.51
C ASP A 261 -14.97 -24.09 7.92
N ALA A 262 -14.24 -25.10 7.44
CA ALA A 262 -12.78 -25.24 7.69
C ALA A 262 -11.96 -24.12 7.02
N LEU A 263 -12.51 -23.38 6.04
CA LEU A 263 -11.86 -22.29 5.32
C LEU A 263 -12.47 -20.93 5.65
N LYS A 264 -13.52 -20.87 6.47
CA LYS A 264 -14.31 -19.67 6.70
C LYS A 264 -13.45 -18.48 7.16
N ASP A 265 -12.65 -18.66 8.19
CA ASP A 265 -11.80 -17.60 8.75
C ASP A 265 -10.78 -17.10 7.73
N LYS A 266 -10.22 -18.00 6.93
CA LYS A 266 -9.32 -17.65 5.83
C LYS A 266 -10.03 -16.75 4.81
N ILE A 267 -11.21 -17.16 4.35
CA ILE A 267 -11.99 -16.41 3.35
C ILE A 267 -12.39 -15.04 3.91
N GLU A 268 -12.86 -14.96 5.16
CA GLU A 268 -13.26 -13.71 5.79
C GLU A 268 -12.09 -12.71 5.87
N ASN A 269 -10.89 -13.18 6.20
CA ASN A 269 -9.70 -12.31 6.28
C ASN A 269 -9.23 -11.85 4.89
N GLU A 270 -9.25 -12.72 3.89
CA GLU A 270 -8.87 -12.38 2.52
C GLU A 270 -9.83 -11.36 1.87
N THR A 271 -11.08 -11.22 2.36
CA THR A 271 -12.02 -10.21 1.83
C THR A 271 -11.51 -8.78 1.96
N ILE A 272 -10.58 -8.51 2.88
CA ILE A 272 -10.00 -7.17 3.11
C ILE A 272 -9.32 -6.64 1.85
N SER A 273 -8.63 -7.51 1.10
CA SER A 273 -7.93 -7.13 -0.13
C SER A 273 -8.67 -7.53 -1.42
N LYS A 274 -9.97 -7.83 -1.36
CA LYS A 274 -10.72 -8.22 -2.56
C LYS A 274 -11.08 -7.03 -3.44
N VAL A 275 -11.77 -6.01 -2.89
CA VAL A 275 -12.35 -4.92 -3.68
C VAL A 275 -12.14 -3.58 -2.99
N LEU A 276 -11.78 -2.56 -3.79
CA LEU A 276 -11.73 -1.16 -3.35
C LEU A 276 -13.15 -0.64 -3.07
N TYR A 277 -13.33 0.09 -1.97
CA TYR A 277 -14.59 0.73 -1.58
C TYR A 277 -15.80 -0.21 -1.56
N PRO A 278 -15.81 -1.23 -0.69
CA PRO A 278 -17.02 -2.02 -0.49
C PRO A 278 -18.17 -1.11 -0.07
N SER A 279 -19.40 -1.49 -0.43
CA SER A 279 -20.59 -0.70 -0.10
C SER A 279 -20.70 -0.46 1.41
N ASP A 280 -20.88 0.80 1.80
CA ASP A 280 -21.06 1.24 3.19
C ASP A 280 -22.54 1.48 3.57
N SER A 281 -23.46 1.02 2.74
CA SER A 281 -24.91 1.10 3.01
C SER A 281 -25.34 0.23 4.18
N ILE A 282 -24.55 -0.78 4.53
CA ILE A 282 -24.78 -1.72 5.63
C ILE A 282 -23.61 -1.69 6.62
N GLU A 283 -23.86 -2.06 7.88
CA GLU A 283 -22.86 -1.99 8.95
C GLU A 283 -21.63 -2.86 8.67
N SER A 284 -21.81 -4.07 8.13
CA SER A 284 -20.70 -4.96 7.76
C SER A 284 -19.80 -4.38 6.66
N GLY A 285 -20.35 -3.62 5.73
CA GLY A 285 -19.58 -2.92 4.70
C GLY A 285 -18.77 -1.77 5.28
N LYS A 286 -19.34 -1.00 6.22
CA LYS A 286 -18.58 0.02 6.97
C LYS A 286 -17.45 -0.60 7.77
N GLU A 287 -17.71 -1.72 8.44
CA GLU A 287 -16.69 -2.47 9.17
C GLU A 287 -15.56 -2.93 8.26
N LEU A 288 -15.88 -3.48 7.07
CA LEU A 288 -14.88 -3.91 6.10
C LEU A 288 -14.01 -2.74 5.62
N ARG A 289 -14.61 -1.56 5.35
CA ARG A 289 -13.85 -0.35 4.99
C ARG A 289 -12.89 0.08 6.10
N LEU A 290 -13.33 0.05 7.35
CA LEU A 290 -12.46 0.36 8.48
C LEU A 290 -11.35 -0.68 8.65
N LYS A 291 -11.64 -1.99 8.41
CA LYS A 291 -10.64 -3.05 8.35
C LYS A 291 -9.59 -2.79 7.28
N GLN A 292 -9.99 -2.42 6.08
CA GLN A 292 -9.09 -2.09 4.98
C GLN A 292 -8.14 -0.95 5.35
N GLN A 293 -8.67 0.14 5.91
CA GLN A 293 -7.87 1.29 6.31
C GLN A 293 -6.86 0.92 7.40
N TYR A 294 -7.27 0.21 8.44
CA TYR A 294 -6.35 -0.22 9.49
C TYR A 294 -5.33 -1.24 8.99
N PHE A 295 -5.76 -2.20 8.18
CA PHE A 295 -4.91 -3.24 7.63
C PHE A 295 -3.68 -2.67 6.91
N PHE A 296 -3.89 -1.83 5.88
CA PHE A 296 -2.75 -1.31 5.12
C PHE A 296 -1.90 -0.33 5.91
N VAL A 297 -2.52 0.45 6.82
CA VAL A 297 -1.83 1.37 7.70
C VAL A 297 -0.91 0.64 8.66
N SER A 298 -1.40 -0.40 9.34
CA SER A 298 -0.60 -1.19 10.27
C SER A 298 0.55 -1.91 9.54
N CYS A 299 0.29 -2.49 8.36
CA CYS A 299 1.34 -3.02 7.49
C CYS A 299 2.40 -1.97 7.15
N ALA A 300 1.98 -0.79 6.72
CA ALA A 300 2.88 0.28 6.32
C ALA A 300 3.74 0.76 7.50
N ILE A 301 3.13 1.08 8.63
CA ILE A 301 3.83 1.61 9.81
C ILE A 301 4.85 0.61 10.35
N GLN A 302 4.47 -0.67 10.49
CA GLN A 302 5.39 -1.71 10.95
C GLN A 302 6.58 -1.88 9.98
N ASP A 303 6.36 -1.89 8.66
CA ASP A 303 7.45 -1.99 7.68
C ASP A 303 8.35 -0.73 7.68
N ILE A 304 7.77 0.46 7.84
CA ILE A 304 8.52 1.73 7.92
C ILE A 304 9.42 1.74 9.18
N ILE A 305 8.88 1.37 10.34
CA ILE A 305 9.66 1.29 11.60
C ILE A 305 10.78 0.25 11.47
N ARG A 306 10.48 -0.93 10.96
CA ARG A 306 11.48 -1.98 10.72
C ARG A 306 12.65 -1.47 9.86
N ARG A 307 12.35 -0.73 8.78
CA ARG A 307 13.37 -0.13 7.90
C ARG A 307 14.15 0.98 8.57
N PHE A 308 13.52 1.74 9.44
CA PHE A 308 14.21 2.74 10.25
C PHE A 308 15.21 2.08 11.20
N MET A 309 14.79 1.02 11.87
CA MET A 309 15.64 0.29 12.82
C MET A 309 16.85 -0.41 12.19
N GLU A 310 16.85 -0.64 10.87
CA GLU A 310 18.05 -1.06 10.14
C GLU A 310 19.15 0.03 10.14
N LYS A 311 18.80 1.28 10.48
CA LYS A 311 19.71 2.45 10.46
C LYS A 311 19.98 3.05 11.84
N SER A 312 18.97 3.06 12.70
CA SER A 312 19.03 3.67 14.03
C SER A 312 17.99 3.06 14.95
N ASN A 313 18.30 2.93 16.25
CA ASN A 313 17.39 2.58 17.34
C ASN A 313 16.98 3.80 18.16
N ASP A 314 17.49 4.97 17.83
CA ASP A 314 17.10 6.21 18.49
C ASP A 314 15.88 6.83 17.76
N PHE A 315 14.70 6.62 18.34
CA PHE A 315 13.44 7.09 17.74
C PHE A 315 13.35 8.63 17.67
N HIS A 316 14.05 9.39 18.50
CA HIS A 316 14.11 10.86 18.39
C HIS A 316 14.68 11.31 17.02
N ARG A 317 15.49 10.48 16.40
CA ARG A 317 16.07 10.75 15.08
C ARG A 317 15.16 10.34 13.92
N MET A 318 14.04 9.68 14.16
CA MET A 318 13.14 9.19 13.11
C MET A 318 12.72 10.29 12.12
N PRO A 319 12.43 11.54 12.54
CA PRO A 319 12.10 12.63 11.62
C PRO A 319 13.22 13.05 10.66
N GLU A 320 14.48 12.69 10.96
CA GLU A 320 15.61 12.94 10.04
C GLU A 320 15.56 12.00 8.83
N TYR A 321 14.98 10.80 8.99
CA TYR A 321 15.00 9.72 8.00
C TYR A 321 13.66 9.48 7.31
N ILE A 322 12.55 9.92 7.89
CA ILE A 322 11.20 9.54 7.49
C ILE A 322 10.31 10.77 7.36
N CYS A 323 9.48 10.78 6.32
CA CYS A 323 8.31 11.61 6.15
C CYS A 323 7.18 10.73 5.60
N ILE A 324 6.00 10.77 6.20
CA ILE A 324 4.84 9.97 5.81
C ILE A 324 3.73 10.91 5.35
N GLN A 325 3.34 10.80 4.08
CA GLN A 325 2.24 11.59 3.51
C GLN A 325 0.95 10.79 3.55
N LEU A 326 -0.05 11.33 4.21
CA LEU A 326 -1.41 10.82 4.26
C LEU A 326 -2.22 11.36 3.08
N ASN A 327 -2.61 10.46 2.16
CA ASN A 327 -3.45 10.81 1.01
C ASN A 327 -4.91 10.69 1.39
N ASP A 328 -5.54 11.82 1.73
CA ASP A 328 -6.86 11.95 2.36
C ASP A 328 -6.90 11.37 3.79
N THR A 329 -8.10 11.16 4.34
CA THR A 329 -8.32 10.64 5.70
C THR A 329 -8.24 9.12 5.78
N HIS A 330 -8.22 8.41 4.65
CA HIS A 330 -8.17 6.96 4.62
C HIS A 330 -7.00 6.36 5.43
N PRO A 331 -5.78 6.95 5.39
CA PRO A 331 -4.66 6.48 6.22
C PRO A 331 -4.56 7.18 7.59
N ALA A 332 -5.54 7.95 8.05
CA ALA A 332 -5.45 8.71 9.31
C ALA A 332 -5.17 7.84 10.54
N LEU A 333 -5.58 6.55 10.51
CA LEU A 333 -5.24 5.58 11.56
C LEU A 333 -3.73 5.33 11.70
N ALA A 334 -2.89 5.80 10.75
CA ALA A 334 -1.44 5.75 10.86
C ALA A 334 -0.91 6.54 12.07
N ILE A 335 -1.62 7.59 12.48
CA ILE A 335 -1.25 8.40 13.65
C ILE A 335 -1.37 7.58 14.95
N PRO A 336 -2.54 7.04 15.32
CA PRO A 336 -2.64 6.20 16.52
C PRO A 336 -1.89 4.87 16.37
N GLU A 337 -1.70 4.33 15.18
CA GLU A 337 -0.87 3.14 14.97
C GLU A 337 0.62 3.43 15.24
N MET A 338 1.15 4.56 14.82
CA MET A 338 2.51 4.97 15.15
C MET A 338 2.69 5.13 16.67
N MET A 339 1.71 5.74 17.32
CA MET A 339 1.70 5.88 18.80
C MET A 339 1.66 4.50 19.47
N HIS A 340 0.79 3.59 19.00
CA HIS A 340 0.71 2.22 19.51
C HIS A 340 2.05 1.50 19.37
N GLN A 341 2.64 1.52 18.18
CA GLN A 341 3.92 0.86 17.93
C GLN A 341 5.02 1.44 18.84
N LEU A 342 5.18 2.77 18.88
CA LEU A 342 6.23 3.40 19.65
C LEU A 342 6.07 3.17 21.17
N ILE A 343 4.84 3.25 21.69
CA ILE A 343 4.59 3.12 23.13
C ILE A 343 4.55 1.64 23.54
N ASP A 344 3.66 0.86 22.93
CA ASP A 344 3.33 -0.47 23.45
C ASP A 344 4.30 -1.55 22.96
N VAL A 345 4.88 -1.39 21.75
CA VAL A 345 5.82 -2.36 21.19
C VAL A 345 7.27 -1.97 21.48
N TYR A 346 7.62 -0.70 21.32
CA TYR A 346 9.00 -0.22 21.47
C TYR A 346 9.28 0.50 22.80
N GLY A 347 8.32 0.56 23.71
CA GLY A 347 8.50 1.05 25.09
C GLY A 347 8.86 2.53 25.21
N GLN A 348 8.47 3.35 24.22
CA GLN A 348 8.72 4.78 24.27
C GLN A 348 7.71 5.49 25.17
N SER A 349 8.14 6.60 25.81
CA SER A 349 7.20 7.43 26.55
C SER A 349 6.16 8.06 25.62
N TRP A 350 4.98 8.40 26.14
CA TRP A 350 3.97 9.14 25.37
C TRP A 350 4.54 10.40 24.71
N ASN A 351 5.33 11.17 25.46
CA ASN A 351 5.86 12.45 24.98
C ASN A 351 6.84 12.24 23.81
N THR A 352 7.73 11.25 23.91
CA THR A 352 8.65 10.89 22.82
C THR A 352 7.87 10.42 21.60
N ALA A 353 6.91 9.51 21.78
CA ALA A 353 6.09 8.98 20.69
C ALA A 353 5.31 10.08 20.00
N TRP A 354 4.69 11.00 20.74
CA TRP A 354 3.93 12.12 20.19
C TRP A 354 4.81 13.13 19.47
N GLU A 355 5.96 13.49 20.03
CA GLU A 355 6.92 14.39 19.37
C GLU A 355 7.41 13.83 18.04
N VAL A 356 7.70 12.53 17.96
CA VAL A 356 8.10 11.86 16.73
C VAL A 356 6.94 11.85 15.74
N THR A 357 5.75 11.43 16.16
CA THR A 357 4.56 11.30 15.31
C THR A 357 4.24 12.63 14.63
N THR A 358 4.12 13.73 15.37
CA THR A 358 3.78 15.05 14.81
C THR A 358 4.84 15.65 13.89
N LYS A 359 6.06 15.10 13.89
CA LYS A 359 7.15 15.56 13.00
C LYS A 359 7.29 14.76 11.71
N ILE A 360 6.70 13.58 11.64
CA ILE A 360 6.86 12.69 10.48
C ILE A 360 5.64 12.65 9.56
N PHE A 361 4.44 12.95 10.06
CA PHE A 361 3.23 12.94 9.25
C PHE A 361 2.97 14.27 8.54
N ALA A 362 2.42 14.16 7.35
CA ALA A 362 1.84 15.26 6.58
C ALA A 362 0.52 14.77 5.97
N TYR A 363 -0.47 15.65 5.88
CA TYR A 363 -1.83 15.32 5.45
C TYR A 363 -2.26 16.21 4.29
N THR A 364 -2.90 15.63 3.29
CA THR A 364 -3.59 16.36 2.23
C THR A 364 -5.06 15.97 2.20
N ASN A 365 -5.94 16.97 2.32
CA ASN A 365 -7.37 16.80 2.11
C ASN A 365 -7.73 17.04 0.64
N HIS A 366 -8.59 16.21 0.07
CA HIS A 366 -9.00 16.26 -1.33
C HIS A 366 -10.44 16.73 -1.53
N THR A 367 -11.19 16.97 -0.45
CA THR A 367 -12.59 17.36 -0.55
C THR A 367 -12.92 18.57 0.31
N LEU A 368 -13.87 19.40 -0.18
CA LEU A 368 -14.45 20.50 0.59
C LEU A 368 -15.85 20.20 1.13
N LEU A 369 -16.43 19.09 0.69
CA LEU A 369 -17.80 18.70 1.04
C LEU A 369 -17.82 18.07 2.43
N PRO A 370 -18.54 18.64 3.41
CA PRO A 370 -18.57 18.11 4.78
C PRO A 370 -19.03 16.66 4.86
N GLU A 371 -19.93 16.22 3.98
CA GLU A 371 -20.44 14.84 3.90
C GLU A 371 -19.38 13.83 3.45
N ALA A 372 -18.33 14.30 2.78
CA ALA A 372 -17.23 13.46 2.35
C ALA A 372 -16.08 13.39 3.38
N LEU A 373 -16.14 14.16 4.46
CA LEU A 373 -15.19 14.06 5.57
C LEU A 373 -15.54 12.83 6.42
N GLU A 374 -14.64 11.85 6.44
CA GLU A 374 -14.89 10.58 7.13
C GLU A 374 -15.08 10.75 8.63
N VAL A 375 -16.09 10.07 9.12
CA VAL A 375 -16.37 9.90 10.54
C VAL A 375 -16.64 8.42 10.84
N TRP A 376 -16.10 7.92 11.95
CA TRP A 376 -16.33 6.55 12.39
C TRP A 376 -17.06 6.51 13.71
N PRO A 377 -18.09 5.65 13.88
CA PRO A 377 -18.70 5.43 15.18
C PRO A 377 -17.65 4.95 16.19
N ALA A 378 -17.56 5.62 17.34
CA ALA A 378 -16.61 5.24 18.38
C ALA A 378 -16.83 3.80 18.88
N ARG A 379 -18.11 3.35 18.94
CA ARG A 379 -18.48 1.98 19.28
C ARG A 379 -17.87 0.95 18.31
N MET A 380 -17.94 1.21 16.99
CA MET A 380 -17.36 0.31 15.97
C MET A 380 -15.84 0.28 16.11
N MET A 381 -15.20 1.45 16.22
CA MET A 381 -13.75 1.55 16.41
C MET A 381 -13.30 0.87 17.70
N GLY A 382 -14.03 1.04 18.81
CA GLY A 382 -13.70 0.42 20.08
C GLY A 382 -13.81 -1.10 20.10
N ARG A 383 -14.77 -1.65 19.32
CA ARG A 383 -14.89 -3.10 19.14
C ARG A 383 -13.74 -3.68 18.33
N MET A 384 -13.35 -3.01 17.25
CA MET A 384 -12.34 -3.50 16.33
C MET A 384 -10.90 -3.16 16.76
N LEU A 385 -10.70 -1.96 17.28
CA LEU A 385 -9.41 -1.34 17.56
C LEU A 385 -9.40 -0.68 18.94
N PRO A 386 -9.63 -1.45 20.02
CA PRO A 386 -9.82 -0.89 21.36
C PRO A 386 -8.62 -0.05 21.83
N ARG A 387 -7.40 -0.47 21.49
CA ARG A 387 -6.20 0.28 21.86
C ARG A 387 -6.06 1.60 21.11
N HIS A 388 -6.36 1.60 19.83
CA HIS A 388 -6.32 2.82 19.00
C HIS A 388 -7.35 3.84 19.47
N LEU A 389 -8.54 3.40 19.84
CA LEU A 389 -9.56 4.31 20.38
C LEU A 389 -9.10 4.96 21.68
N GLN A 390 -8.44 4.21 22.60
CA GLN A 390 -7.86 4.79 23.83
C GLN A 390 -6.80 5.85 23.50
N ILE A 391 -5.93 5.58 22.50
CA ILE A 391 -4.90 6.52 22.05
C ILE A 391 -5.56 7.78 21.46
N ILE A 392 -6.58 7.63 20.61
CA ILE A 392 -7.31 8.77 20.03
C ILE A 392 -7.96 9.63 21.13
N TYR A 393 -8.57 9.02 22.14
CA TYR A 393 -9.14 9.77 23.27
C TYR A 393 -8.08 10.56 24.01
N GLU A 394 -6.92 9.99 24.27
CA GLU A 394 -5.83 10.69 24.97
C GLU A 394 -5.22 11.80 24.09
N ILE A 395 -5.07 11.58 22.78
CA ILE A 395 -4.68 12.65 21.83
C ILE A 395 -5.69 13.79 21.88
N ASN A 396 -6.98 13.48 21.80
CA ASN A 396 -8.03 14.49 21.85
C ASN A 396 -8.04 15.26 23.17
N ARG A 397 -7.91 14.58 24.30
CA ARG A 397 -7.86 15.20 25.63
C ARG A 397 -6.72 16.22 25.70
N ARG A 398 -5.51 15.82 25.36
CA ARG A 398 -4.32 16.70 25.37
C ARG A 398 -4.46 17.85 24.37
N PHE A 399 -5.01 17.58 23.19
CA PHE A 399 -5.22 18.60 22.18
C PHE A 399 -6.26 19.64 22.61
N ILE A 400 -7.36 19.24 23.25
CA ILE A 400 -8.36 20.18 23.79
C ILE A 400 -7.77 21.03 24.93
N GLU A 401 -6.93 20.47 25.81
CA GLU A 401 -6.21 21.26 26.81
C GLU A 401 -5.31 22.32 26.16
N PHE A 402 -4.57 21.94 25.11
CA PHE A 402 -3.79 22.90 24.33
C PHE A 402 -4.68 23.94 23.62
N ALA A 403 -5.77 23.55 23.00
CA ALA A 403 -6.70 24.44 22.32
C ALA A 403 -7.32 25.48 23.28
N LYS A 404 -7.60 25.10 24.53
CA LYS A 404 -8.05 26.02 25.57
C LYS A 404 -7.04 27.15 25.84
N THR A 405 -5.75 26.88 25.76
CA THR A 405 -4.72 27.92 25.91
C THR A 405 -4.78 28.98 24.81
N LYS A 406 -5.31 28.63 23.62
CA LYS A 406 -5.42 29.52 22.45
C LYS A 406 -6.78 30.21 22.34
N PHE A 407 -7.84 29.50 22.67
CA PHE A 407 -9.23 29.97 22.44
C PHE A 407 -9.97 30.31 23.73
N GLY A 408 -9.37 30.03 24.90
CA GLY A 408 -10.08 30.03 26.17
C GLY A 408 -11.10 28.88 26.25
N ASP A 409 -11.93 28.92 27.28
CA ASP A 409 -12.99 27.91 27.45
C ASP A 409 -14.24 28.29 26.61
N ARG A 410 -14.10 28.16 25.29
CA ARG A 410 -15.13 28.45 24.31
C ARG A 410 -15.67 27.18 23.66
N PRO A 411 -16.83 26.63 24.15
CA PRO A 411 -17.37 25.37 23.69
C PRO A 411 -17.63 25.32 22.17
N ASP A 412 -18.05 26.46 21.58
CA ASP A 412 -18.32 26.60 20.16
C ASP A 412 -17.07 26.37 19.29
N LYS A 413 -15.90 26.79 19.75
CA LYS A 413 -14.62 26.59 19.05
C LYS A 413 -14.03 25.21 19.38
N LEU A 414 -14.00 24.85 20.65
CA LEU A 414 -13.45 23.58 21.11
C LEU A 414 -14.20 22.39 20.47
N GLY A 415 -15.53 22.46 20.36
CA GLY A 415 -16.33 21.44 19.69
C GLY A 415 -16.03 21.29 18.20
N LYS A 416 -15.63 22.37 17.51
CA LYS A 416 -15.26 22.31 16.08
C LYS A 416 -13.92 21.62 15.84
N VAL A 417 -12.94 21.84 16.72
CA VAL A 417 -11.59 21.29 16.58
C VAL A 417 -11.43 19.91 17.22
N SER A 418 -12.36 19.51 18.10
CA SER A 418 -12.33 18.20 18.75
C SER A 418 -12.32 17.05 17.75
N ILE A 419 -11.48 16.06 17.97
CA ILE A 419 -11.43 14.80 17.21
C ILE A 419 -12.69 13.97 17.52
N VAL A 420 -13.13 14.01 18.76
CA VAL A 420 -14.28 13.26 19.27
C VAL A 420 -15.50 14.17 19.35
N SER A 421 -16.64 13.70 18.87
CA SER A 421 -17.91 14.46 18.88
C SER A 421 -19.09 13.52 19.20
N GLY A 422 -20.17 14.10 19.76
CA GLY A 422 -21.32 13.34 20.22
C GLY A 422 -21.10 12.69 21.59
N ASP A 423 -22.16 12.07 22.13
CA ASP A 423 -22.17 11.48 23.47
C ASP A 423 -22.72 10.05 23.42
N GLY A 424 -22.24 9.20 24.33
CA GLY A 424 -22.70 7.82 24.47
C GLY A 424 -22.57 7.03 23.17
N ASP A 425 -23.65 6.35 22.78
CA ASP A 425 -23.68 5.49 21.56
C ASP A 425 -23.59 6.30 20.24
N ASN A 426 -23.86 7.61 20.29
CA ASN A 426 -23.77 8.49 19.13
C ASN A 426 -22.39 9.15 18.97
N GLN A 427 -21.41 8.73 19.77
CA GLN A 427 -20.07 9.28 19.69
C GLN A 427 -19.37 8.87 18.39
N ILE A 428 -18.75 9.84 17.74
CA ILE A 428 -18.02 9.66 16.47
C ILE A 428 -16.60 10.20 16.56
N ILE A 429 -15.72 9.61 15.75
CA ILE A 429 -14.34 10.04 15.56
C ILE A 429 -14.23 10.74 14.21
N ARG A 430 -13.76 11.99 14.20
CA ARG A 430 -13.57 12.82 13.00
C ARG A 430 -12.15 12.63 12.47
N MET A 431 -12.03 11.92 11.36
CA MET A 431 -10.73 11.51 10.84
C MET A 431 -9.92 12.69 10.28
N ALA A 432 -10.56 13.69 9.69
CA ALA A 432 -9.88 14.92 9.25
C ALA A 432 -9.27 15.69 10.44
N ASN A 433 -10.01 15.81 11.56
CA ASN A 433 -9.50 16.46 12.77
C ASN A 433 -8.30 15.68 13.34
N LEU A 434 -8.37 14.34 13.36
CA LEU A 434 -7.25 13.49 13.77
C LEU A 434 -6.03 13.73 12.88
N SER A 435 -6.21 13.78 11.56
CA SER A 435 -5.13 13.99 10.58
C SER A 435 -4.45 15.36 10.70
N ILE A 436 -5.19 16.39 11.13
CA ILE A 436 -4.65 17.75 11.31
C ILE A 436 -3.90 17.89 12.64
N VAL A 437 -4.33 17.16 13.65
CA VAL A 437 -3.73 17.22 15.00
C VAL A 437 -2.44 16.41 15.08
N GLY A 438 -2.36 15.28 14.42
CA GLY A 438 -1.19 14.40 14.35
C GLY A 438 -0.26 14.75 13.22
#